data_e464a717b1dd7a79de32bdf6545eb2e9
#
_entry.id   e464a717b1dd7a79de32bdf6545eb2e9
#
_cell.length_a   1.000
_cell.length_b   1.000
_cell.length_c   1.000
_cell.angle_alpha   90.00
_cell.angle_beta   90.00
_cell.angle_gamma   90.00
#
_symmetry.space_group_name_H-M   'P 1'
#
loop_
_entity.id
_entity.type
_entity.pdbx_description
1 polymer ?
#
loop_
_entity_poly.entity_id
_entity_poly.type
_entity_poly.pdbx_seq_one_letter_code
_entity_poly.pdbx_strand_id
1 'polypeptide(L)'
;MIYLDHSATTKVDPEVLEQMLPFLRDQFGNPSSVYRLAGQSRAAIDRAREQVAALINADPREIIFTGGGSEADNLAIKGYAWAHQDKGKHLITCAIEHHAVLHACERLQKMGFEVTTLGVDQHGMVDPQQVAEAIRDDTL
;
A
#
# COMPACT_ATOMS: atom_id res chain seq x y z
N MET A 1 -25.45 12.78 15.35
CA MET A 1 -25.15 12.47 13.93
C MET A 1 -24.76 10.99 13.86
N ILE A 2 -25.35 10.23 12.92
CA ILE A 2 -24.90 8.86 12.62
C ILE A 2 -24.03 8.94 11.40
N TYR A 3 -22.75 8.54 11.50
CA TYR A 3 -21.79 8.55 10.41
C TYR A 3 -21.58 7.11 9.92
N LEU A 4 -21.84 6.87 8.64
CA LEU A 4 -21.82 5.53 8.03
C LEU A 4 -20.85 5.42 6.85
N ASP A 5 -20.09 6.48 6.54
CA ASP A 5 -19.16 6.51 5.39
C ASP A 5 -17.70 6.30 5.84
N HIS A 6 -17.45 5.21 6.57
CA HIS A 6 -16.11 4.87 7.04
C HIS A 6 -15.14 4.46 5.92
N SER A 7 -15.64 4.22 4.70
CA SER A 7 -14.79 4.00 3.53
C SER A 7 -14.10 5.29 3.06
N ALA A 8 -14.74 6.45 3.26
CA ALA A 8 -14.14 7.74 2.92
C ALA A 8 -13.15 8.21 3.98
N THR A 9 -13.53 8.14 5.27
CA THR A 9 -12.68 8.50 6.41
C THR A 9 -13.23 7.92 7.69
N THR A 10 -12.38 7.78 8.70
CA THR A 10 -12.80 7.43 10.06
C THR A 10 -12.03 8.26 11.08
N LYS A 11 -12.62 8.49 12.25
CA LYS A 11 -11.89 9.19 13.32
C LYS A 11 -10.75 8.33 13.84
N VAL A 12 -9.69 8.98 14.28
CA VAL A 12 -8.59 8.29 14.98
C VAL A 12 -9.13 7.69 16.27
N ASP A 13 -8.79 6.43 16.51
CA ASP A 13 -9.12 5.78 17.78
C ASP A 13 -8.49 6.53 18.96
N PRO A 14 -9.21 6.76 20.08
CA PRO A 14 -8.67 7.48 21.22
C PRO A 14 -7.37 6.90 21.79
N GLU A 15 -7.24 5.58 21.86
CA GLU A 15 -6.00 4.93 22.34
C GLU A 15 -4.84 5.18 21.37
N VAL A 16 -5.09 5.16 20.07
CA VAL A 16 -4.10 5.49 19.04
C VAL A 16 -3.68 6.95 19.15
N LEU A 17 -4.64 7.88 19.34
CA LEU A 17 -4.35 9.29 19.50
C LEU A 17 -3.41 9.55 20.69
N GLU A 18 -3.68 8.93 21.85
CA GLU A 18 -2.83 9.05 23.03
C GLU A 18 -1.39 8.56 22.77
N GLN A 19 -1.21 7.50 21.96
CA GLN A 19 0.12 7.04 21.56
C GLN A 19 0.82 7.98 20.58
N MET A 20 0.09 8.72 19.75
CA MET A 20 0.64 9.68 18.79
C MET A 20 1.07 11.01 19.44
N LEU A 21 0.34 11.50 20.46
CA LEU A 21 0.56 12.80 21.07
C LEU A 21 1.99 13.07 21.54
N PRO A 22 2.72 12.13 22.16
CA PRO A 22 4.10 12.34 22.56
C PRO A 22 5.04 12.68 21.38
N PHE A 23 4.82 12.07 20.21
CA PHE A 23 5.62 12.29 19.01
C PHE A 23 5.30 13.63 18.33
N LEU A 24 4.10 14.16 18.55
CA LEU A 24 3.71 15.47 18.03
C LEU A 24 4.19 16.64 18.92
N ARG A 25 4.47 16.38 20.21
CA ARG A 25 4.83 17.42 21.20
C ARG A 25 6.32 17.38 21.58
N ASP A 26 6.81 16.20 22.01
CA ASP A 26 8.05 16.10 22.79
C ASP A 26 9.10 15.23 22.11
N GLN A 27 8.69 14.19 21.37
CA GLN A 27 9.55 13.20 20.73
C GLN A 27 9.64 13.40 19.22
N PHE A 28 9.90 14.63 18.80
CA PHE A 28 9.90 15.07 17.40
C PHE A 28 11.26 14.85 16.69
N GLY A 29 12.15 14.02 17.23
CA GLY A 29 13.48 13.79 16.67
C GLY A 29 13.43 13.12 15.28
N ASN A 30 14.25 13.62 14.36
CA ASN A 30 14.40 12.99 13.05
C ASN A 30 15.05 11.59 13.23
N PRO A 31 14.37 10.49 12.89
CA PRO A 31 14.86 9.13 13.12
C PRO A 31 16.15 8.80 12.36
N SER A 32 16.52 9.59 11.33
CA SER A 32 17.75 9.41 10.57
C SER A 32 18.98 10.06 11.21
N SER A 33 18.79 10.86 12.25
CA SER A 33 19.88 11.53 12.96
C SER A 33 20.52 10.62 14.02
N VAL A 34 21.68 11.05 14.56
CA VAL A 34 22.47 10.21 15.49
C VAL A 34 22.32 10.57 16.97
N TYR A 35 21.64 11.66 17.31
CA TYR A 35 21.45 12.09 18.69
C TYR A 35 20.32 11.33 19.40
N ARG A 36 20.29 11.42 20.75
CA ARG A 36 19.36 10.63 21.61
C ARG A 36 17.88 10.76 21.22
N LEU A 37 17.41 11.98 20.94
CA LEU A 37 16.02 12.21 20.57
C LEU A 37 15.65 11.48 19.26
N ALA A 38 16.56 11.44 18.30
CA ALA A 38 16.42 10.68 17.07
C ALA A 38 16.35 9.16 17.31
N GLY A 39 17.16 8.65 18.24
CA GLY A 39 17.13 7.23 18.66
C GLY A 39 15.78 6.82 19.22
N GLN A 40 15.12 7.68 19.99
CA GLN A 40 13.77 7.41 20.51
C GLN A 40 12.72 7.29 19.39
N SER A 41 12.76 8.20 18.42
CA SER A 41 11.85 8.15 17.26
C SER A 41 12.11 6.91 16.40
N ARG A 42 13.37 6.55 16.17
CA ARG A 42 13.73 5.33 15.44
C ARG A 42 13.22 4.07 16.13
N ALA A 43 13.44 3.94 17.44
CA ALA A 43 12.98 2.79 18.21
C ALA A 43 11.45 2.65 18.19
N ALA A 44 10.70 3.76 18.15
CA ALA A 44 9.26 3.73 18.03
C ALA A 44 8.79 3.24 16.64
N ILE A 45 9.44 3.70 15.56
CA ILE A 45 9.17 3.24 14.18
C ILE A 45 9.49 1.75 14.04
N ASP A 46 10.62 1.31 14.56
CA ASP A 46 11.04 -0.10 14.46
C ASP A 46 10.07 -1.02 15.20
N ARG A 47 9.62 -0.62 16.40
CA ARG A 47 8.59 -1.35 17.15
C ARG A 47 7.26 -1.40 16.39
N ALA A 48 6.80 -0.29 15.82
CA ALA A 48 5.59 -0.27 15.00
C ALA A 48 5.71 -1.21 13.79
N ARG A 49 6.87 -1.23 13.16
CA ARG A 49 7.16 -2.13 12.03
C ARG A 49 7.10 -3.60 12.45
N GLU A 50 7.70 -3.94 13.59
CA GLU A 50 7.62 -5.30 14.18
C GLU A 50 6.17 -5.71 14.46
N GLN A 51 5.36 -4.81 15.04
CA GLN A 51 3.95 -5.08 15.34
C GLN A 51 3.13 -5.32 14.06
N VAL A 52 3.31 -4.51 13.02
CA VAL A 52 2.61 -4.70 11.74
C VAL A 52 3.07 -6.00 11.07
N ALA A 53 4.37 -6.28 11.06
CA ALA A 53 4.92 -7.51 10.50
C ALA A 53 4.35 -8.76 11.20
N ALA A 54 4.30 -8.75 12.53
CA ALA A 54 3.73 -9.85 13.32
C ALA A 54 2.25 -10.08 13.01
N LEU A 55 1.46 -9.03 12.77
CA LEU A 55 0.03 -9.12 12.45
C LEU A 55 -0.23 -9.88 11.14
N ILE A 56 0.66 -9.74 10.15
CA ILE A 56 0.53 -10.36 8.82
C ILE A 56 1.52 -11.50 8.58
N ASN A 57 2.23 -11.93 9.62
CA ASN A 57 3.26 -12.98 9.56
C ASN A 57 4.36 -12.70 8.51
N ALA A 58 4.83 -11.45 8.47
CA ALA A 58 5.91 -10.98 7.60
C ALA A 58 7.20 -10.70 8.39
N ASP A 59 8.33 -10.55 7.68
CA ASP A 59 9.57 -10.02 8.27
C ASP A 59 9.43 -8.48 8.43
N PRO A 60 9.88 -7.87 9.53
CA PRO A 60 9.86 -6.41 9.70
C PRO A 60 10.51 -5.63 8.55
N ARG A 61 11.48 -6.22 7.83
CA ARG A 61 12.11 -5.61 6.65
C ARG A 61 11.20 -5.53 5.43
N GLU A 62 10.11 -6.29 5.41
CA GLU A 62 9.11 -6.27 4.34
C GLU A 62 8.07 -5.16 4.54
N ILE A 63 8.07 -4.50 5.70
CA ILE A 63 7.11 -3.43 6.02
C ILE A 63 7.68 -2.07 5.59
N ILE A 64 6.97 -1.38 4.73
CA ILE A 64 7.30 -0.03 4.28
C ILE A 64 6.17 0.91 4.68
N PHE A 65 6.46 1.90 5.53
CA PHE A 65 5.51 2.96 5.86
C PHE A 65 5.51 4.02 4.77
N THR A 66 4.32 4.43 4.34
CA THR A 66 4.08 5.45 3.33
C THR A 66 3.19 6.57 3.90
N GLY A 67 3.10 7.69 3.20
CA GLY A 67 2.25 8.81 3.59
C GLY A 67 0.75 8.57 3.39
N GLY A 68 0.36 7.45 2.76
CA GLY A 68 -1.04 7.09 2.53
C GLY A 68 -1.21 5.99 1.50
N GLY A 69 -2.45 5.48 1.34
CA GLY A 69 -2.78 4.37 0.44
C GLY A 69 -2.37 4.62 -1.01
N SER A 70 -2.60 5.83 -1.54
CA SER A 70 -2.20 6.15 -2.93
C SER A 70 -0.69 6.03 -3.15
N GLU A 71 0.14 6.39 -2.17
CA GLU A 71 1.59 6.20 -2.24
C GLU A 71 1.92 4.71 -2.17
N ALA A 72 1.28 3.97 -1.27
CA ALA A 72 1.49 2.52 -1.12
C ALA A 72 1.16 1.77 -2.41
N ASP A 73 -0.02 2.04 -3.01
CA ASP A 73 -0.45 1.43 -4.28
C ASP A 73 0.53 1.74 -5.42
N ASN A 74 0.94 3.00 -5.55
CA ASN A 74 1.91 3.39 -6.58
C ASN A 74 3.29 2.76 -6.36
N LEU A 75 3.75 2.69 -5.11
CA LEU A 75 5.02 2.04 -4.77
C LEU A 75 4.98 0.54 -5.08
N ALA A 76 3.92 -0.15 -4.68
CA ALA A 76 3.75 -1.57 -4.95
C ALA A 76 3.66 -1.85 -6.46
N ILE A 77 2.71 -1.22 -7.15
CA ILE A 77 2.41 -1.53 -8.55
C ILE A 77 3.55 -1.09 -9.47
N LYS A 78 3.94 0.19 -9.42
CA LYS A 78 4.98 0.71 -10.30
C LYS A 78 6.37 0.22 -9.91
N GLY A 79 6.67 0.16 -8.61
CA GLY A 79 7.95 -0.31 -8.09
C GLY A 79 8.21 -1.74 -8.49
N TYR A 80 7.23 -2.63 -8.31
CA TYR A 80 7.33 -4.02 -8.71
C TYR A 80 7.47 -4.18 -10.23
N ALA A 81 6.61 -3.51 -11.01
CA ALA A 81 6.65 -3.57 -12.46
C ALA A 81 8.00 -3.10 -13.04
N TRP A 82 8.55 -2.00 -12.52
CA TRP A 82 9.86 -1.51 -12.98
C TRP A 82 11.02 -2.41 -12.56
N ALA A 83 10.98 -2.95 -11.36
CA ALA A 83 12.03 -3.84 -10.86
C ALA A 83 12.07 -5.20 -11.63
N HIS A 84 10.94 -5.61 -12.22
CA HIS A 84 10.81 -6.91 -12.87
C HIS A 84 10.47 -6.83 -14.38
N GLN A 85 10.64 -5.66 -14.99
CA GLN A 85 10.30 -5.45 -16.40
C GLN A 85 11.10 -6.33 -17.41
N ASP A 86 12.15 -6.96 -16.95
CA ASP A 86 12.92 -7.97 -17.67
C ASP A 86 12.27 -9.36 -17.63
N LYS A 87 11.39 -9.62 -16.66
CA LYS A 87 10.65 -10.88 -16.49
C LYS A 87 9.30 -10.88 -17.20
N GLY A 88 8.68 -9.71 -17.32
CA GLY A 88 7.38 -9.56 -17.95
C GLY A 88 6.93 -8.10 -18.03
N LYS A 89 5.86 -7.88 -18.77
CA LYS A 89 5.26 -6.54 -18.95
C LYS A 89 3.73 -6.57 -18.92
N HIS A 90 3.15 -7.64 -18.42
CA HIS A 90 1.71 -7.77 -18.31
C HIS A 90 1.25 -7.65 -16.85
N LEU A 91 0.15 -6.91 -16.64
CA LEU A 91 -0.51 -6.73 -15.36
C LEU A 91 -2.01 -7.01 -15.51
N ILE A 92 -2.62 -7.50 -14.45
CA ILE A 92 -4.06 -7.73 -14.39
C ILE A 92 -4.63 -6.85 -13.27
N THR A 93 -5.72 -6.15 -13.56
CA THR A 93 -6.46 -5.32 -12.60
C THR A 93 -7.96 -5.51 -12.79
N CYS A 94 -8.79 -4.96 -11.91
CA CYS A 94 -10.24 -4.96 -12.11
C CYS A 94 -10.81 -3.55 -12.33
N ALA A 95 -11.99 -3.49 -12.95
CA ALA A 95 -12.60 -2.23 -13.38
C ALA A 95 -13.08 -1.34 -12.23
N ILE A 96 -13.25 -1.87 -11.02
CA ILE A 96 -13.77 -1.15 -9.86
C ILE A 96 -12.70 -0.77 -8.83
N GLU A 97 -11.43 -0.89 -9.20
CA GLU A 97 -10.32 -0.49 -8.35
C GLU A 97 -10.35 1.01 -8.02
N HIS A 98 -9.71 1.35 -6.91
CA HIS A 98 -9.48 2.75 -6.58
C HIS A 98 -8.61 3.44 -7.65
N HIS A 99 -8.85 4.73 -7.88
CA HIS A 99 -8.10 5.51 -8.89
C HIS A 99 -6.57 5.45 -8.71
N ALA A 100 -6.06 5.26 -7.49
CA ALA A 100 -4.62 5.10 -7.27
C ALA A 100 -4.06 3.86 -7.98
N VAL A 101 -4.84 2.77 -8.06
CA VAL A 101 -4.50 1.53 -8.78
C VAL A 101 -4.68 1.74 -10.29
N LEU A 102 -5.87 2.21 -10.72
CA LEU A 102 -6.18 2.40 -12.15
C LEU A 102 -5.19 3.35 -12.83
N HIS A 103 -4.93 4.52 -12.23
CA HIS A 103 -3.97 5.49 -12.81
C HIS A 103 -2.51 4.98 -12.76
N ALA A 104 -2.16 4.13 -11.79
CA ALA A 104 -0.85 3.46 -11.79
C ALA A 104 -0.73 2.53 -13.00
N CYS A 105 -1.76 1.72 -13.27
CA CYS A 105 -1.84 0.83 -14.43
C CYS A 105 -1.82 1.62 -15.76
N GLU A 106 -2.63 2.68 -15.89
CA GLU A 106 -2.63 3.56 -17.06
C GLU A 106 -1.25 4.18 -17.32
N ARG A 107 -0.55 4.56 -16.26
CA ARG A 107 0.81 5.10 -16.39
C ARG A 107 1.78 4.06 -16.93
N LEU A 108 1.69 2.82 -16.44
CA LEU A 108 2.51 1.71 -16.91
C LEU A 108 2.20 1.36 -18.37
N GLN A 109 0.93 1.41 -18.80
CA GLN A 109 0.57 1.24 -20.23
C GLN A 109 1.28 2.26 -21.12
N LYS A 110 1.32 3.55 -20.71
CA LYS A 110 2.05 4.59 -21.46
C LYS A 110 3.56 4.37 -21.49
N MET A 111 4.08 3.49 -20.62
CA MET A 111 5.49 3.10 -20.57
C MET A 111 5.79 1.76 -21.24
N GLY A 112 4.80 1.18 -21.95
CA GLY A 112 4.96 -0.03 -22.74
C GLY A 112 4.67 -1.34 -21.99
N PHE A 113 3.94 -1.26 -20.85
CA PHE A 113 3.34 -2.43 -20.21
C PHE A 113 1.96 -2.68 -20.83
N GLU A 114 1.52 -3.93 -20.77
CA GLU A 114 0.16 -4.33 -21.10
C GLU A 114 -0.66 -4.50 -19.83
N VAL A 115 -1.92 -4.08 -19.84
CA VAL A 115 -2.82 -4.21 -18.70
C VAL A 115 -4.14 -4.83 -19.15
N THR A 116 -4.46 -5.97 -18.58
CA THR A 116 -5.78 -6.59 -18.70
C THR A 116 -6.67 -6.08 -17.55
N THR A 117 -7.78 -5.42 -17.91
CA THR A 117 -8.78 -4.96 -16.92
C THR A 117 -9.96 -5.92 -16.95
N LEU A 118 -10.16 -6.61 -15.83
CA LEU A 118 -11.26 -7.56 -15.66
C LEU A 118 -12.54 -6.82 -15.24
N GLY A 119 -13.67 -7.26 -15.77
CA GLY A 119 -14.99 -6.85 -15.32
C GLY A 119 -15.35 -7.49 -13.99
N VAL A 120 -16.47 -7.04 -13.42
CA VAL A 120 -17.08 -7.60 -12.21
C VAL A 120 -18.55 -7.91 -12.45
N ASP A 121 -19.11 -8.78 -11.66
CA ASP A 121 -20.54 -9.08 -11.68
C ASP A 121 -21.38 -7.97 -11.00
N GLN A 122 -22.69 -8.17 -10.91
CA GLN A 122 -23.62 -7.22 -10.27
C GLN A 122 -23.37 -6.98 -8.78
N HIS A 123 -22.55 -7.81 -8.14
CA HIS A 123 -22.16 -7.72 -6.73
C HIS A 123 -20.74 -7.15 -6.54
N GLY A 124 -20.05 -6.79 -7.64
CA GLY A 124 -18.67 -6.29 -7.60
C GLY A 124 -17.62 -7.41 -7.45
N MET A 125 -17.97 -8.65 -7.76
CA MET A 125 -17.04 -9.78 -7.64
C MET A 125 -16.35 -10.08 -8.97
N VAL A 126 -15.02 -10.23 -8.93
CA VAL A 126 -14.22 -10.74 -10.05
C VAL A 126 -14.34 -12.25 -10.10
N ASP A 127 -14.56 -12.83 -11.29
CA ASP A 127 -14.56 -14.27 -11.48
C ASP A 127 -13.10 -14.81 -11.46
N PRO A 128 -12.76 -15.71 -10.52
CA PRO A 128 -11.43 -16.32 -10.46
C PRO A 128 -11.01 -17.03 -11.77
N GLN A 129 -11.97 -17.55 -12.53
CA GLN A 129 -11.68 -18.18 -13.80
C GLN A 129 -11.18 -17.16 -14.84
N GLN A 130 -11.79 -15.97 -14.88
CA GLN A 130 -11.31 -14.89 -15.76
C GLN A 130 -9.89 -14.45 -15.39
N VAL A 131 -9.55 -14.44 -14.09
CA VAL A 131 -8.17 -14.18 -13.66
C VAL A 131 -7.21 -15.24 -14.18
N ALA A 132 -7.57 -16.52 -14.02
CA ALA A 132 -6.75 -17.63 -14.49
C ALA A 132 -6.52 -17.60 -16.01
N GLU A 133 -7.57 -17.26 -16.77
CA GLU A 133 -7.51 -17.14 -18.25
C GLU A 133 -6.71 -15.93 -18.72
N ALA A 134 -6.63 -14.87 -17.89
CA ALA A 134 -5.87 -13.66 -18.21
C ALA A 134 -4.37 -13.77 -17.87
N ILE A 135 -3.97 -14.74 -17.06
CA ILE A 135 -2.56 -14.97 -16.71
C ILE A 135 -1.80 -15.46 -17.94
N ARG A 136 -0.66 -14.83 -18.20
CA ARG A 136 0.26 -15.15 -19.29
C ARG A 136 1.66 -15.41 -18.74
N ASP A 137 2.55 -15.94 -19.56
CA ASP A 137 3.95 -16.20 -19.18
C ASP A 137 4.70 -14.92 -18.75
N ASP A 138 4.28 -13.76 -19.27
CA ASP A 138 4.85 -12.45 -18.96
C ASP A 138 4.03 -11.63 -17.95
N THR A 139 3.08 -12.26 -17.24
CA THR A 139 2.34 -11.61 -16.15
C THR A 139 3.23 -11.48 -14.91
N LEU A 140 3.29 -10.26 -14.37
CA LEU A 140 4.10 -9.89 -13.20
C LEU A 140 3.33 -10.06 -11.87
#